data_fc3c09d458a029b0f7ae5c9ccfa1ea53
#
_entry.id   fc3c09d458a029b0f7ae5c9ccfa1ea53
#
_cell.length_a   1.000
_cell.length_b   1.000
_cell.length_c   1.000
_cell.angle_alpha   90.00
_cell.angle_beta   90.00
_cell.angle_gamma   90.00
#
_symmetry.space_group_name_H-M   'P 1'
#
loop_
_entity.id
_entity.type
_entity.pdbx_description
1 polymer ?
#
loop_
_entity_poly.entity_id
_entity_poly.type
_entity_poly.pdbx_seq_one_letter_code
_entity_poly.pdbx_strand_id
1 'polypeptide(L)'
;MIIGVPSEVKNNENRVGLTPDSARKIVASGHDVLIQKNAGANIGFFDEQYLGAGAKIVNSAEDVYKSSEMIVKVKEPIPDEYPFLRDDLTLFTYLHFAGDPENAKKLIDTGVTGIAYETVTASDGSMPLLAPMSTIAGQLAIIVGSYHLLKHNKGKGVMIGKLDNIEPRVVTVIGLSLIHISEPTRQASI
;
A
#
# COMPACT_ATOMS: atom_id res chain seq x y z
N MET A 1 -14.69 10.19 16.34
CA MET A 1 -14.31 8.82 15.91
C MET A 1 -12.89 8.55 16.33
N ILE A 2 -12.62 7.34 16.79
CA ILE A 2 -11.27 6.88 17.14
C ILE A 2 -10.71 6.05 15.99
N ILE A 3 -9.60 6.50 15.41
CA ILE A 3 -8.97 5.87 14.24
C ILE A 3 -7.66 5.22 14.68
N GLY A 4 -7.54 3.91 14.49
CA GLY A 4 -6.38 3.13 14.85
C GLY A 4 -5.50 2.78 13.66
N VAL A 5 -4.19 2.82 13.87
CA VAL A 5 -3.18 2.44 12.88
C VAL A 5 -2.24 1.42 13.50
N PRO A 6 -2.48 0.13 13.30
CA PRO A 6 -1.55 -0.91 13.73
C PRO A 6 -0.30 -0.94 12.84
N SER A 7 0.76 -1.59 13.31
CA SER A 7 1.90 -1.94 12.48
C SER A 7 1.50 -2.98 11.43
N GLU A 8 2.07 -2.90 10.25
CA GLU A 8 1.92 -3.94 9.24
C GLU A 8 2.69 -5.20 9.66
N VAL A 9 2.08 -6.36 9.45
CA VAL A 9 2.61 -7.65 9.87
C VAL A 9 2.95 -8.57 8.70
N LYS A 10 2.56 -8.19 7.46
CA LYS A 10 2.94 -8.94 6.26
C LYS A 10 4.44 -8.84 6.00
N ASN A 11 5.02 -9.95 5.54
CA ASN A 11 6.43 -10.00 5.20
C ASN A 11 6.78 -8.94 4.12
N ASN A 12 7.87 -8.19 4.37
CA ASN A 12 8.35 -7.09 3.51
C ASN A 12 7.38 -5.89 3.39
N GLU A 13 6.34 -5.79 4.21
CA GLU A 13 5.52 -4.58 4.27
C GLU A 13 6.07 -3.66 5.38
N ASN A 14 6.64 -2.55 4.96
CA ASN A 14 7.25 -1.56 5.86
C ASN A 14 6.45 -0.25 5.89
N ARG A 15 5.41 -0.11 5.06
CA ARG A 15 4.58 1.09 5.03
C ARG A 15 3.68 1.14 6.28
N VAL A 16 3.08 2.30 6.51
CA VAL A 16 2.13 2.56 7.60
C VAL A 16 0.85 3.17 7.03
N GLY A 17 -0.29 2.90 7.63
CA GLY A 17 -1.60 3.34 7.14
C GLY A 17 -1.77 4.86 7.09
N LEU A 18 -1.13 5.61 8.01
CA LEU A 18 -1.15 7.08 8.05
C LEU A 18 0.25 7.63 8.23
N THR A 19 0.58 8.70 7.50
CA THR A 19 1.77 9.51 7.77
C THR A 19 1.51 10.45 8.96
N PRO A 20 2.56 10.99 9.62
CA PRO A 20 2.37 11.99 10.69
C PRO A 20 1.57 13.22 10.24
N ASP A 21 1.76 13.68 8.98
CA ASP A 21 1.00 14.80 8.44
C ASP A 21 -0.48 14.45 8.22
N SER A 22 -0.79 13.25 7.75
CA SER A 22 -2.17 12.76 7.63
C SER A 22 -2.83 12.64 9.02
N ALA A 23 -2.11 12.11 10.01
CA ALA A 23 -2.60 12.03 11.39
C ALA A 23 -2.94 13.43 11.95
N ARG A 24 -2.07 14.42 11.71
CA ARG A 24 -2.32 15.82 12.13
C ARG A 24 -3.61 16.38 11.54
N LYS A 25 -3.86 16.15 10.25
CA LYS A 25 -5.08 16.63 9.57
C LYS A 25 -6.34 15.98 10.15
N ILE A 26 -6.27 14.68 10.45
CA ILE A 26 -7.38 13.92 11.05
C ILE A 26 -7.65 14.43 12.46
N VAL A 27 -6.61 14.63 13.30
CA VAL A 27 -6.74 15.19 14.64
C VAL A 27 -7.32 16.61 14.59
N ALA A 28 -6.85 17.45 13.67
CA ALA A 28 -7.38 18.81 13.47
C ALA A 28 -8.87 18.81 13.05
N SER A 29 -9.34 17.71 12.45
CA SER A 29 -10.76 17.53 12.11
C SER A 29 -11.62 17.00 13.26
N GLY A 30 -11.06 16.89 14.48
CA GLY A 30 -11.79 16.50 15.68
C GLY A 30 -11.88 14.98 15.92
N HIS A 31 -10.97 14.21 15.35
CA HIS A 31 -10.88 12.75 15.56
C HIS A 31 -9.67 12.40 16.44
N ASP A 32 -9.79 11.33 17.22
CA ASP A 32 -8.64 10.74 17.91
C ASP A 32 -7.90 9.78 16.98
N VAL A 33 -6.56 9.83 17.01
CA VAL A 33 -5.71 8.92 16.21
C VAL A 33 -4.83 8.12 17.17
N LEU A 34 -4.89 6.80 17.09
CA LEU A 34 -4.08 5.86 17.84
C LEU A 34 -3.08 5.20 16.89
N ILE A 35 -1.79 5.31 17.19
CA ILE A 35 -0.73 4.68 16.40
C ILE A 35 -0.07 3.60 17.25
N GLN A 36 0.07 2.40 16.71
CA GLN A 36 0.87 1.39 17.38
C GLN A 36 2.33 1.85 17.45
N LYS A 37 2.95 1.64 18.60
CA LYS A 37 4.36 1.98 18.83
C LYS A 37 5.24 1.44 17.71
N ASN A 38 6.09 2.30 17.17
CA ASN A 38 7.02 2.04 16.07
C ASN A 38 6.35 1.67 14.72
N ALA A 39 5.05 1.86 14.51
CA ALA A 39 4.34 1.45 13.29
C ALA A 39 4.94 2.03 12.00
N GLY A 40 5.47 3.25 12.04
CA GLY A 40 6.11 3.93 10.90
C GLY A 40 7.64 3.91 10.90
N ALA A 41 8.27 3.31 11.91
CA ALA A 41 9.72 3.42 12.12
C ALA A 41 10.56 2.90 10.93
N ASN A 42 10.12 1.82 10.28
CA ASN A 42 10.82 1.21 9.15
C ASN A 42 10.89 2.12 7.89
N ILE A 43 10.07 3.15 7.83
CA ILE A 43 10.06 4.14 6.73
C ILE A 43 10.41 5.55 7.21
N GLY A 44 10.97 5.67 8.43
CA GLY A 44 11.47 6.94 8.98
C GLY A 44 10.40 7.81 9.65
N PHE A 45 9.20 7.28 9.94
CA PHE A 45 8.18 7.97 10.73
C PHE A 45 8.20 7.43 12.17
N PHE A 46 8.83 8.20 13.06
CA PHE A 46 9.01 7.84 14.45
C PHE A 46 7.85 8.30 15.33
N ASP A 47 7.70 7.66 16.50
CA ASP A 47 6.59 7.91 17.44
C ASP A 47 6.48 9.38 17.84
N GLU A 48 7.62 10.08 18.00
CA GLU A 48 7.67 11.50 18.36
C GLU A 48 6.98 12.40 17.33
N GLN A 49 7.06 12.02 16.04
CA GLN A 49 6.42 12.78 14.96
C GLN A 49 4.89 12.65 15.03
N TYR A 50 4.39 11.46 15.38
CA TYR A 50 2.95 11.23 15.59
C TYR A 50 2.45 11.92 16.87
N LEU A 51 3.23 11.89 17.95
CA LEU A 51 2.90 12.65 19.16
C LEU A 51 2.84 14.15 18.87
N GLY A 52 3.81 14.68 18.11
CA GLY A 52 3.82 16.07 17.65
C GLY A 52 2.67 16.41 16.67
N ALA A 53 2.05 15.41 16.07
CA ALA A 53 0.85 15.55 15.24
C ALA A 53 -0.46 15.51 16.07
N GLY A 54 -0.39 15.25 17.38
CA GLY A 54 -1.54 15.12 18.28
C GLY A 54 -2.13 13.71 18.36
N ALA A 55 -1.48 12.71 17.74
CA ALA A 55 -1.87 11.31 17.89
C ALA A 55 -1.37 10.73 19.22
N LYS A 56 -1.94 9.61 19.64
CA LYS A 56 -1.56 8.85 20.84
C LYS A 56 -0.82 7.58 20.43
N ILE A 57 0.26 7.23 21.12
CA ILE A 57 0.99 5.99 20.90
C ILE A 57 0.44 4.89 21.79
N VAL A 58 0.18 3.72 21.23
CA VAL A 58 -0.37 2.53 21.89
C VAL A 58 0.60 1.36 21.73
N ASN A 59 0.77 0.55 22.77
CA ASN A 59 1.86 -0.43 22.79
C ASN A 59 1.63 -1.68 21.92
N SER A 60 0.38 -2.12 21.75
CA SER A 60 0.07 -3.36 21.06
C SER A 60 -0.96 -3.17 19.94
N ALA A 61 -0.97 -4.08 18.96
CA ALA A 61 -2.01 -4.13 17.94
C ALA A 61 -3.38 -4.39 18.58
N GLU A 62 -3.47 -5.30 19.54
CA GLU A 62 -4.71 -5.61 20.24
C GLU A 62 -5.35 -4.36 20.86
N ASP A 63 -4.56 -3.53 21.55
CA ASP A 63 -5.05 -2.29 22.15
C ASP A 63 -5.53 -1.29 21.07
N VAL A 64 -4.81 -1.22 19.94
CA VAL A 64 -5.21 -0.37 18.81
C VAL A 64 -6.57 -0.81 18.27
N TYR A 65 -6.71 -2.10 17.96
CA TYR A 65 -7.97 -2.65 17.42
C TYR A 65 -9.11 -2.47 18.42
N LYS A 66 -8.90 -2.82 19.70
CA LYS A 66 -9.92 -2.77 20.74
C LYS A 66 -10.45 -1.37 21.01
N SER A 67 -9.59 -0.37 20.92
CA SER A 67 -9.92 1.02 21.26
C SER A 67 -10.43 1.84 20.07
N SER A 68 -10.42 1.29 18.85
CA SER A 68 -10.73 2.03 17.63
C SER A 68 -12.11 1.69 17.07
N GLU A 69 -12.72 2.67 16.42
CA GLU A 69 -13.96 2.54 15.63
C GLU A 69 -13.63 2.26 14.14
N MET A 70 -12.43 2.72 13.71
CA MET A 70 -11.91 2.48 12.37
C MET A 70 -10.43 2.10 12.44
N ILE A 71 -10.04 1.08 11.69
CA ILE A 71 -8.64 0.72 11.48
C ILE A 71 -8.22 1.14 10.08
N VAL A 72 -7.09 1.84 10.01
CA VAL A 72 -6.45 2.23 8.75
C VAL A 72 -5.15 1.46 8.60
N LYS A 73 -5.09 0.62 7.58
CA LYS A 73 -3.93 -0.23 7.25
C LYS A 73 -3.51 -0.04 5.80
N VAL A 74 -2.40 -0.65 5.43
CA VAL A 74 -1.97 -0.77 4.03
C VAL A 74 -2.44 -2.09 3.44
N LYS A 75 -2.20 -3.21 4.13
CA LYS A 75 -2.52 -4.56 3.65
C LYS A 75 -3.74 -5.14 4.36
N GLU A 76 -4.38 -6.06 3.66
CA GLU A 76 -5.46 -6.88 4.20
C GLU A 76 -5.01 -7.60 5.49
N PRO A 77 -5.91 -7.79 6.46
CA PRO A 77 -5.60 -8.56 7.67
C PRO A 77 -5.17 -9.99 7.34
N ILE A 78 -4.24 -10.49 8.14
CA ILE A 78 -3.81 -11.89 8.14
C ILE A 78 -4.51 -12.66 9.27
N PRO A 79 -4.45 -14.02 9.29
CA PRO A 79 -5.14 -14.83 10.28
C PRO A 79 -4.90 -14.43 11.74
N ASP A 80 -3.71 -13.97 12.09
CA ASP A 80 -3.36 -13.54 13.45
C ASP A 80 -4.09 -12.26 13.87
N GLU A 81 -4.61 -11.48 12.92
CA GLU A 81 -5.35 -10.25 13.18
C GLU A 81 -6.88 -10.48 13.24
N TYR A 82 -7.38 -11.62 12.72
CA TYR A 82 -8.83 -11.92 12.69
C TYR A 82 -9.48 -11.90 14.08
N PRO A 83 -8.84 -12.37 15.17
CA PRO A 83 -9.43 -12.29 16.50
C PRO A 83 -9.74 -10.87 16.99
N PHE A 84 -9.13 -9.85 16.38
CA PHE A 84 -9.37 -8.45 16.73
C PHE A 84 -10.50 -7.81 15.90
N LEU A 85 -10.93 -8.47 14.82
CA LEU A 85 -12.00 -7.96 13.96
C LEU A 85 -13.37 -8.21 14.62
N ARG A 86 -14.27 -7.27 14.47
CA ARG A 86 -15.62 -7.30 15.06
C ARG A 86 -16.61 -6.54 14.16
N ASP A 87 -17.88 -6.78 14.33
CA ASP A 87 -18.97 -6.27 13.49
C ASP A 87 -19.20 -4.76 13.58
N ASP A 88 -18.78 -4.13 14.68
CA ASP A 88 -18.83 -2.68 14.90
C ASP A 88 -17.59 -1.94 14.42
N LEU A 89 -16.60 -2.65 13.84
CA LEU A 89 -15.36 -2.08 13.37
C LEU A 89 -15.40 -1.77 11.87
N THR A 90 -14.87 -0.60 11.49
CA THR A 90 -14.60 -0.29 10.08
C THR A 90 -13.14 -0.55 9.76
N LEU A 91 -12.88 -1.29 8.69
CA LEU A 91 -11.54 -1.58 8.19
C LEU A 91 -11.32 -0.84 6.86
N PHE A 92 -10.37 0.08 6.81
CA PHE A 92 -10.02 0.87 5.63
C PHE A 92 -8.60 0.52 5.18
N THR A 93 -8.48 -0.26 4.10
CA THR A 93 -7.22 -0.86 3.64
C THR A 93 -7.36 -1.40 2.22
N TYR A 94 -6.26 -1.87 1.59
CA TYR A 94 -6.34 -2.75 0.42
C TYR A 94 -6.85 -4.12 0.86
N LEU A 95 -7.94 -4.62 0.29
CA LEU A 95 -8.56 -5.90 0.66
C LEU A 95 -8.19 -7.05 -0.28
N HIS A 96 -7.86 -6.78 -1.52
CA HIS A 96 -7.41 -7.75 -2.51
C HIS A 96 -8.32 -8.98 -2.71
N PHE A 97 -9.61 -8.84 -2.52
CA PHE A 97 -10.58 -9.94 -2.52
C PHE A 97 -10.54 -10.81 -3.79
N ALA A 98 -10.28 -10.20 -4.96
CA ALA A 98 -10.17 -10.96 -6.20
C ALA A 98 -8.94 -11.88 -6.24
N GLY A 99 -7.88 -11.55 -5.52
CA GLY A 99 -6.64 -12.32 -5.46
C GLY A 99 -6.64 -13.43 -4.40
N ASP A 100 -7.50 -13.31 -3.38
CA ASP A 100 -7.61 -14.28 -2.28
C ASP A 100 -9.07 -14.43 -1.81
N PRO A 101 -9.89 -15.24 -2.54
CA PRO A 101 -11.30 -15.45 -2.19
C PRO A 101 -11.52 -16.14 -0.84
N GLU A 102 -10.55 -16.97 -0.39
CA GLU A 102 -10.66 -17.64 0.92
C GLU A 102 -10.50 -16.64 2.06
N ASN A 103 -9.54 -15.73 1.95
CA ASN A 103 -9.36 -14.64 2.89
C ASN A 103 -10.57 -13.69 2.88
N ALA A 104 -11.11 -13.38 1.69
CA ALA A 104 -12.32 -12.59 1.56
C ALA A 104 -13.49 -13.19 2.34
N LYS A 105 -13.72 -14.49 2.23
CA LYS A 105 -14.77 -15.20 2.96
C LYS A 105 -14.58 -15.11 4.48
N LYS A 106 -13.35 -15.34 4.95
CA LYS A 106 -13.03 -15.25 6.39
C LYS A 106 -13.26 -13.84 6.94
N LEU A 107 -12.91 -12.81 6.17
CA LEU A 107 -13.17 -11.41 6.55
C LEU A 107 -14.67 -11.12 6.63
N ILE A 108 -15.45 -11.58 5.66
CA ILE A 108 -16.92 -11.45 5.68
C ILE A 108 -17.50 -12.13 6.92
N ASP A 109 -17.01 -13.30 7.29
CA ASP A 109 -17.49 -14.07 8.45
C ASP A 109 -17.23 -13.34 9.79
N THR A 110 -16.29 -12.38 9.85
CA THR A 110 -16.07 -11.55 11.07
C THR A 110 -17.14 -10.46 11.27
N GLY A 111 -17.93 -10.15 10.24
CA GLY A 111 -18.90 -9.06 10.26
C GLY A 111 -18.31 -7.65 10.14
N VAL A 112 -16.98 -7.51 10.04
CA VAL A 112 -16.31 -6.20 9.91
C VAL A 112 -16.79 -5.44 8.68
N THR A 113 -16.96 -4.11 8.79
CA THR A 113 -17.25 -3.25 7.64
C THR A 113 -15.95 -2.95 6.88
N GLY A 114 -15.76 -3.56 5.71
CA GLY A 114 -14.58 -3.36 4.88
C GLY A 114 -14.77 -2.25 3.84
N ILE A 115 -13.87 -1.28 3.81
CA ILE A 115 -13.76 -0.26 2.76
C ILE A 115 -12.42 -0.48 2.05
N ALA A 116 -12.47 -0.98 0.81
CA ALA A 116 -11.28 -1.29 0.04
C ALA A 116 -10.72 -0.04 -0.65
N TYR A 117 -9.43 0.25 -0.48
CA TYR A 117 -8.77 1.36 -1.16
C TYR A 117 -8.89 1.27 -2.68
N GLU A 118 -8.78 0.06 -3.22
CA GLU A 118 -8.86 -0.21 -4.66
C GLU A 118 -10.24 0.00 -5.28
N THR A 119 -11.27 0.20 -4.46
CA THR A 119 -12.65 0.45 -4.94
C THR A 119 -13.12 1.89 -4.69
N VAL A 120 -12.32 2.71 -4.01
CA VAL A 120 -12.65 4.12 -3.81
C VAL A 120 -12.53 4.86 -5.14
N THR A 121 -13.66 5.38 -5.62
CA THR A 121 -13.78 6.03 -6.92
C THR A 121 -14.15 7.50 -6.74
N ALA A 122 -13.45 8.38 -7.43
CA ALA A 122 -13.77 9.80 -7.51
C ALA A 122 -14.94 10.04 -8.50
N SER A 123 -15.49 11.26 -8.50
CA SER A 123 -16.63 11.63 -9.35
C SER A 123 -16.37 11.51 -10.86
N ASP A 124 -15.10 11.57 -11.27
CA ASP A 124 -14.65 11.39 -12.66
C ASP A 124 -14.40 9.91 -13.04
N GLY A 125 -14.65 8.97 -12.12
CA GLY A 125 -14.43 7.54 -12.31
C GLY A 125 -12.97 7.09 -12.03
N SER A 126 -12.06 8.00 -11.67
CA SER A 126 -10.71 7.65 -11.30
C SER A 126 -10.66 6.94 -9.93
N MET A 127 -9.60 6.16 -9.69
CA MET A 127 -9.34 5.46 -8.44
C MET A 127 -8.13 6.09 -7.74
N PRO A 128 -8.32 7.18 -6.97
CA PRO A 128 -7.23 8.02 -6.45
C PRO A 128 -6.31 7.30 -5.46
N LEU A 129 -6.79 6.27 -4.78
CA LEU A 129 -5.99 5.51 -3.83
C LEU A 129 -5.22 4.36 -4.50
N LEU A 130 -5.65 3.89 -5.67
CA LEU A 130 -4.97 2.86 -6.45
C LEU A 130 -3.94 3.44 -7.43
N ALA A 131 -4.26 4.56 -8.07
CA ALA A 131 -3.45 5.16 -9.13
C ALA A 131 -1.96 5.39 -8.75
N PRO A 132 -1.60 5.92 -7.56
CA PRO A 132 -0.20 6.12 -7.18
C PRO A 132 0.61 4.81 -7.17
N MET A 133 0.02 3.71 -6.74
CA MET A 133 0.71 2.40 -6.71
C MET A 133 0.93 1.84 -8.11
N SER A 134 -0.05 2.01 -9.00
CA SER A 134 0.09 1.66 -10.41
C SER A 134 1.20 2.47 -11.08
N THR A 135 1.30 3.76 -10.77
CA THR A 135 2.37 4.65 -11.26
C THR A 135 3.75 4.15 -10.84
N ILE A 136 3.92 3.85 -9.55
CA ILE A 136 5.18 3.31 -9.01
C ILE A 136 5.51 1.96 -9.65
N ALA A 137 4.55 1.06 -9.78
CA ALA A 137 4.75 -0.24 -10.41
C ALA A 137 5.21 -0.12 -11.87
N GLY A 138 4.63 0.81 -12.64
CA GLY A 138 5.04 1.09 -14.01
C GLY A 138 6.47 1.59 -14.13
N GLN A 139 6.87 2.52 -13.28
CA GLN A 139 8.25 3.02 -13.23
C GLN A 139 9.25 1.92 -12.83
N LEU A 140 8.89 1.07 -11.88
CA LEU A 140 9.73 -0.03 -11.43
C LEU A 140 9.81 -1.16 -12.46
N ALA A 141 8.83 -1.35 -13.32
CA ALA A 141 8.78 -2.46 -14.28
C ALA A 141 10.03 -2.51 -15.17
N ILE A 142 10.50 -1.36 -15.67
CA ILE A 142 11.69 -1.27 -16.51
C ILE A 142 12.97 -1.57 -15.72
N ILE A 143 13.07 -1.05 -14.50
CA ILE A 143 14.23 -1.27 -13.61
C ILE A 143 14.34 -2.75 -13.25
N VAL A 144 13.25 -3.33 -12.78
CA VAL A 144 13.20 -4.75 -12.39
C VAL A 144 13.39 -5.67 -13.60
N GLY A 145 12.76 -5.35 -14.73
CA GLY A 145 12.96 -6.08 -15.98
C GLY A 145 14.42 -6.06 -16.44
N SER A 146 15.05 -4.88 -16.41
CA SER A 146 16.48 -4.73 -16.74
C SER A 146 17.37 -5.54 -15.80
N TYR A 147 17.10 -5.50 -14.49
CA TYR A 147 17.83 -6.27 -13.48
C TYR A 147 17.78 -7.77 -13.76
N HIS A 148 16.60 -8.31 -14.06
CA HIS A 148 16.44 -9.73 -14.38
C HIS A 148 17.01 -10.15 -15.74
N LEU A 149 17.28 -9.21 -16.65
CA LEU A 149 17.99 -9.49 -17.91
C LEU A 149 19.51 -9.64 -17.73
N LEU A 150 20.07 -9.18 -16.63
CA LEU A 150 21.51 -9.27 -16.37
C LEU A 150 21.97 -10.73 -16.26
N LYS A 151 23.16 -11.02 -16.82
CA LYS A 151 23.68 -12.40 -16.89
C LYS A 151 23.91 -13.03 -15.51
N HIS A 152 24.42 -12.25 -14.54
CA HIS A 152 24.64 -12.73 -13.18
C HIS A 152 23.33 -13.05 -12.42
N ASN A 153 22.19 -12.49 -12.86
CA ASN A 153 20.87 -12.83 -12.36
C ASN A 153 20.18 -13.95 -13.18
N LYS A 154 20.97 -14.76 -13.88
CA LYS A 154 20.48 -15.85 -14.77
C LYS A 154 19.67 -15.33 -15.97
N GLY A 155 19.71 -14.06 -16.27
CA GLY A 155 19.08 -13.46 -17.44
C GLY A 155 19.86 -13.74 -18.73
N LYS A 156 19.30 -13.30 -19.85
CA LYS A 156 19.92 -13.51 -21.19
C LYS A 156 21.19 -12.67 -21.43
N GLY A 157 21.49 -11.69 -20.59
CA GLY A 157 22.60 -10.75 -20.79
C GLY A 157 22.32 -9.74 -21.91
N VAL A 158 21.08 -9.31 -22.05
CA VAL A 158 20.63 -8.39 -23.09
C VAL A 158 20.36 -7.03 -22.48
N MET A 159 20.87 -5.98 -23.12
CA MET A 159 20.57 -4.60 -22.79
C MET A 159 19.30 -4.12 -23.50
N ILE A 160 18.45 -3.37 -22.83
CA ILE A 160 17.19 -2.83 -23.39
C ILE A 160 17.49 -1.58 -24.26
N GLY A 161 18.46 -0.76 -23.83
CA GLY A 161 18.77 0.51 -24.50
C GLY A 161 19.44 0.36 -25.86
N LYS A 162 19.45 1.46 -26.62
CA LYS A 162 20.14 1.55 -27.91
C LYS A 162 21.65 1.74 -27.72
N LEU A 163 22.44 1.03 -28.51
CA LEU A 163 23.87 1.28 -28.72
C LEU A 163 24.10 1.56 -30.19
N ASP A 164 25.20 2.26 -30.50
CA ASP A 164 25.62 2.46 -31.91
C ASP A 164 25.70 1.13 -32.62
N ASN A 165 25.07 1.03 -33.78
CA ASN A 165 24.99 -0.17 -34.62
C ASN A 165 24.27 -1.40 -34.02
N ILE A 166 23.51 -1.22 -32.91
CA ILE A 166 22.65 -2.27 -32.33
C ILE A 166 21.23 -1.77 -32.27
N GLU A 167 20.30 -2.49 -32.89
CA GLU A 167 18.91 -2.16 -32.82
C GLU A 167 18.36 -2.26 -31.38
N PRO A 168 17.54 -1.28 -30.96
CA PRO A 168 16.91 -1.32 -29.64
C PRO A 168 16.01 -2.53 -29.49
N ARG A 169 15.90 -3.05 -28.29
CA ARG A 169 15.00 -4.17 -28.00
C ARG A 169 13.58 -3.68 -27.75
N VAL A 170 12.62 -4.48 -28.20
CA VAL A 170 11.20 -4.23 -27.89
C VAL A 170 10.88 -4.77 -26.52
N VAL A 171 10.32 -3.92 -25.68
CA VAL A 171 9.78 -4.29 -24.35
C VAL A 171 8.27 -4.25 -24.44
N THR A 172 7.62 -5.39 -24.21
CA THR A 172 6.16 -5.47 -24.14
C THR A 172 5.73 -5.50 -22.69
N VAL A 173 4.91 -4.53 -22.28
CA VAL A 173 4.31 -4.47 -20.96
C VAL A 173 2.85 -4.92 -21.07
N ILE A 174 2.51 -5.99 -20.34
CA ILE A 174 1.15 -6.52 -20.30
C ILE A 174 0.50 -6.09 -19.00
N GLY A 175 -0.51 -5.23 -19.08
CA GLY A 175 -1.25 -4.73 -17.92
C GLY A 175 -1.88 -3.38 -18.18
N LEU A 176 -3.13 -3.22 -17.80
CA LEU A 176 -3.89 -1.99 -18.07
C LEU A 176 -3.39 -0.80 -17.23
N SER A 177 -2.98 -1.03 -16.01
CA SER A 177 -2.47 -0.02 -15.07
C SER A 177 -1.10 0.54 -15.44
N LEU A 178 -0.30 -0.20 -16.23
CA LEU A 178 1.09 0.13 -16.53
C LEU A 178 1.26 0.82 -17.89
N ILE A 179 0.26 0.78 -18.76
CA ILE A 179 0.36 1.27 -20.16
C ILE A 179 0.64 2.77 -20.21
N HIS A 180 -0.01 3.57 -19.36
CA HIS A 180 0.19 5.03 -19.37
C HIS A 180 1.49 5.50 -18.70
N ILE A 181 2.21 4.62 -18.01
CA ILE A 181 3.38 4.95 -17.19
C ILE A 181 4.68 4.54 -17.87
N SER A 182 4.62 3.60 -18.79
CA SER A 182 5.74 3.23 -19.65
C SER A 182 5.91 4.15 -20.89
N GLU A 183 4.99 5.08 -21.11
CA GLU A 183 5.06 6.01 -22.25
C GLU A 183 6.24 6.99 -22.24
N PRO A 184 6.72 7.53 -21.08
CA PRO A 184 7.92 8.36 -21.08
C PRO A 184 9.17 7.66 -21.60
N THR A 185 9.22 6.33 -21.52
CA THR A 185 10.32 5.54 -22.08
C THR A 185 10.20 5.32 -23.60
N ARG A 186 9.03 5.54 -24.17
CA ARG A 186 8.79 5.48 -25.61
C ARG A 186 9.35 6.71 -26.34
N GLN A 187 9.38 7.87 -25.69
CA GLN A 187 9.93 9.11 -26.27
C GLN A 187 11.47 9.17 -26.22
N ALA A 188 12.12 8.30 -25.46
CA ALA A 188 13.58 8.18 -25.47
C ALA A 188 14.14 7.33 -26.64
N SER A 189 13.31 6.98 -27.60
CA SER A 189 13.67 6.19 -28.79
C SER A 189 13.65 7.05 -30.08
N ILE A 190 14.10 8.31 -29.97
CA ILE A 190 14.36 9.17 -31.14
C ILE A 190 15.85 9.37 -31.32
#